data_c217713cc1f273fad22e39bb4b5a7396
#
_entry.id   c217713cc1f273fad22e39bb4b5a7396
#
_cell.length_a   1.000
_cell.length_b   1.000
_cell.length_c   1.000
_cell.angle_alpha   90.00
_cell.angle_beta   90.00
_cell.angle_gamma   90.00
#
_symmetry.space_group_name_H-M   'P 1'
#
loop_
_entity.id
_entity.type
_entity.pdbx_description
1 polymer ?
#
loop_
_entity_poly.entity_id
_entity_poly.type
_entity_poly.pdbx_seq_one_letter_code
_entity_poly.pdbx_strand_id
1 'polypeptide(L)'
;MQRVFPIWLSCIAQHADRLICVSASVAEDVKAWIAENSHWVKPNPLLTVSNFHLGADLDASVPSTGMPDNAQALLAAMAAAPSFIMVGTMEPRKGHAQTLAAFEELWLQGKNYNLFIIGKQGWHVDDLCERLRHHPQLNKKLFWLQNISDEFLTKLYSQSSALIFASLGEGFGLPLIEAAQKKLPVIIRDIPVFKEIAQEHAWYFSGEAPADIAK
;
A
#
# COMPACT_ATOMS: atom_id res chain seq x y z
N MET A 1 -6.69 -14.91 -12.23
CA MET A 1 -7.17 -14.62 -10.87
C MET A 1 -8.64 -14.19 -10.82
N GLN A 2 -9.12 -13.33 -11.73
CA GLN A 2 -10.53 -12.83 -11.72
C GLN A 2 -11.63 -13.89 -11.77
N ARG A 3 -11.38 -15.08 -12.33
CA ARG A 3 -12.40 -16.16 -12.41
C ARG A 3 -12.36 -17.14 -11.23
N VAL A 4 -11.25 -17.23 -10.51
CA VAL A 4 -11.07 -18.23 -9.44
C VAL A 4 -11.59 -17.71 -8.10
N PHE A 5 -11.37 -16.45 -7.79
CA PHE A 5 -11.76 -15.87 -6.50
C PHE A 5 -13.28 -15.90 -6.24
N PRO A 6 -14.16 -15.53 -7.21
CA PRO A 6 -15.61 -15.65 -7.02
C PRO A 6 -16.08 -17.07 -6.74
N ILE A 7 -15.52 -18.07 -7.45
CA ILE A 7 -15.86 -19.49 -7.25
C ILE A 7 -15.40 -19.95 -5.86
N TRP A 8 -14.19 -19.59 -5.48
CA TRP A 8 -13.62 -19.88 -4.16
C TRP A 8 -14.47 -19.25 -3.04
N LEU A 9 -14.83 -17.98 -3.16
CA LEU A 9 -15.64 -17.29 -2.14
C LEU A 9 -17.06 -17.87 -2.06
N SER A 10 -17.65 -18.23 -3.19
CA SER A 10 -18.95 -18.94 -3.23
C SER A 10 -18.86 -20.28 -2.49
N CYS A 11 -17.83 -21.07 -2.74
CA CYS A 11 -17.61 -22.35 -2.05
C CYS A 11 -17.46 -22.15 -0.54
N ILE A 12 -16.67 -21.19 -0.11
CA ILE A 12 -16.51 -20.88 1.32
C ILE A 12 -17.84 -20.44 1.93
N ALA A 13 -18.57 -19.54 1.28
CA ALA A 13 -19.87 -19.07 1.78
C ALA A 13 -20.91 -20.18 1.96
N GLN A 14 -20.86 -21.21 1.12
CA GLN A 14 -21.78 -22.36 1.21
C GLN A 14 -21.47 -23.30 2.39
N HIS A 15 -20.21 -23.38 2.85
CA HIS A 15 -19.78 -24.40 3.78
C HIS A 15 -19.34 -23.86 5.15
N ALA A 16 -18.97 -22.58 5.23
CA ALA A 16 -18.52 -21.97 6.48
C ALA A 16 -19.70 -21.50 7.34
N ASP A 17 -19.59 -21.66 8.64
CA ASP A 17 -20.51 -21.04 9.61
C ASP A 17 -20.11 -19.58 9.90
N ARG A 18 -18.82 -19.25 9.72
CA ARG A 18 -18.32 -17.90 9.96
C ARG A 18 -17.21 -17.54 9.02
N LEU A 19 -17.30 -16.32 8.44
CA LEU A 19 -16.22 -15.63 7.77
C LEU A 19 -15.72 -14.48 8.66
N ILE A 20 -14.42 -14.44 8.88
CA ILE A 20 -13.80 -13.39 9.69
C ILE A 20 -12.87 -12.59 8.79
N CYS A 21 -13.20 -11.32 8.59
CA CYS A 21 -12.47 -10.39 7.73
C CYS A 21 -11.47 -9.56 8.54
N VAL A 22 -10.45 -9.04 7.88
CA VAL A 22 -9.39 -8.25 8.54
C VAL A 22 -9.76 -6.79 8.75
N SER A 23 -10.91 -6.36 8.23
CA SER A 23 -11.49 -5.02 8.43
C SER A 23 -13.02 -5.07 8.27
N ALA A 24 -13.71 -4.08 8.79
CA ALA A 24 -15.14 -3.92 8.60
C ALA A 24 -15.46 -3.66 7.12
N SER A 25 -14.63 -2.87 6.45
CA SER A 25 -14.75 -2.59 5.02
C SER A 25 -14.77 -3.88 4.19
N VAL A 26 -13.83 -4.79 4.43
CA VAL A 26 -13.81 -6.09 3.73
C VAL A 26 -15.00 -6.95 4.11
N ALA A 27 -15.47 -6.91 5.36
CA ALA A 27 -16.66 -7.65 5.76
C ALA A 27 -17.91 -7.16 5.02
N GLU A 28 -18.08 -5.85 4.86
CA GLU A 28 -19.17 -5.26 4.07
C GLU A 28 -19.05 -5.61 2.58
N ASP A 29 -17.85 -5.57 2.00
CA ASP A 29 -17.62 -6.01 0.61
C ASP A 29 -18.03 -7.47 0.40
N VAL A 30 -17.70 -8.36 1.35
CA VAL A 30 -18.09 -9.77 1.29
C VAL A 30 -19.60 -9.93 1.39
N LYS A 31 -20.28 -9.23 2.30
CA LYS A 31 -21.74 -9.26 2.44
C LYS A 31 -22.42 -8.75 1.17
N ALA A 32 -21.96 -7.61 0.64
CA ALA A 32 -22.49 -7.02 -0.58
C ALA A 32 -22.33 -8.00 -1.76
N TRP A 33 -21.13 -8.58 -1.91
CA TRP A 33 -20.86 -9.54 -2.97
C TRP A 33 -21.78 -10.77 -2.90
N ILE A 34 -22.01 -11.34 -1.70
CA ILE A 34 -22.92 -12.47 -1.50
C ILE A 34 -24.35 -12.08 -1.91
N ALA A 35 -24.81 -10.90 -1.50
CA ALA A 35 -26.15 -10.40 -1.81
C ALA A 35 -26.34 -10.19 -3.33
N GLU A 36 -25.40 -9.53 -3.99
CA GLU A 36 -25.42 -9.27 -5.44
C GLU A 36 -25.40 -10.54 -6.27
N ASN A 37 -24.74 -11.59 -5.77
CA ASN A 37 -24.60 -12.88 -6.46
C ASN A 37 -25.59 -13.96 -5.96
N SER A 38 -26.63 -13.58 -5.20
CA SER A 38 -27.62 -14.48 -4.58
C SER A 38 -28.35 -15.38 -5.58
N HIS A 39 -28.36 -15.05 -6.87
CA HIS A 39 -28.96 -15.86 -7.93
C HIS A 39 -28.20 -17.19 -8.15
N TRP A 40 -26.89 -17.26 -7.86
CA TRP A 40 -26.08 -18.48 -7.98
C TRP A 40 -25.31 -18.87 -6.72
N VAL A 41 -24.97 -17.92 -5.85
CA VAL A 41 -24.37 -18.17 -4.54
C VAL A 41 -25.46 -18.51 -3.54
N LYS A 42 -25.35 -19.69 -2.90
CA LYS A 42 -26.28 -20.13 -1.86
C LYS A 42 -25.51 -20.28 -0.55
N PRO A 43 -25.40 -19.21 0.25
CA PRO A 43 -24.64 -19.27 1.49
C PRO A 43 -25.28 -20.24 2.48
N ASN A 44 -24.45 -20.81 3.36
CA ASN A 44 -24.93 -21.54 4.52
C ASN A 44 -25.90 -20.67 5.32
N PRO A 45 -27.09 -21.14 5.67
CA PRO A 45 -28.08 -20.37 6.45
C PRO A 45 -27.56 -19.87 7.80
N LEU A 46 -26.53 -20.51 8.34
CA LEU A 46 -25.88 -20.14 9.61
C LEU A 46 -24.70 -19.18 9.41
N LEU A 47 -24.35 -18.86 8.15
CA LEU A 47 -23.17 -18.04 7.86
C LEU A 47 -23.28 -16.68 8.52
N THR A 48 -22.28 -16.35 9.32
CA THR A 48 -22.05 -15.02 9.85
C THR A 48 -20.78 -14.42 9.26
N VAL A 49 -20.82 -13.12 8.90
CA VAL A 49 -19.64 -12.39 8.44
C VAL A 49 -19.31 -11.34 9.49
N SER A 50 -18.12 -11.43 10.06
CA SER A 50 -17.60 -10.54 11.08
C SER A 50 -16.19 -10.07 10.72
N ASN A 51 -15.65 -9.15 11.50
CA ASN A 51 -14.28 -8.67 11.31
C ASN A 51 -13.54 -8.53 12.63
N PHE A 52 -12.22 -8.45 12.53
CA PHE A 52 -11.31 -7.95 13.56
C PHE A 52 -10.19 -7.16 12.90
N HIS A 53 -9.62 -6.21 13.59
CA HIS A 53 -8.42 -5.53 13.08
C HIS A 53 -7.17 -6.37 13.38
N LEU A 54 -6.23 -6.35 12.43
CA LEU A 54 -4.90 -6.92 12.66
C LEU A 54 -4.21 -6.15 13.78
N GLY A 55 -3.43 -6.87 14.61
CA GLY A 55 -2.68 -6.25 15.70
C GLY A 55 -1.65 -5.24 15.19
N ALA A 56 -1.38 -4.23 16.00
CA ALA A 56 -0.34 -3.23 15.75
C ALA A 56 1.02 -3.61 16.36
N ASP A 57 1.12 -4.78 16.99
CA ASP A 57 2.35 -5.28 17.58
C ASP A 57 3.26 -5.90 16.51
N LEU A 58 4.05 -5.03 15.88
CA LEU A 58 5.05 -5.43 14.89
C LEU A 58 6.35 -5.91 15.55
N ASP A 59 6.53 -5.64 16.85
CA ASP A 59 7.73 -6.04 17.60
C ASP A 59 7.68 -7.53 17.98
N ALA A 60 6.53 -8.18 17.84
CA ALA A 60 6.38 -9.63 18.07
C ALA A 60 7.05 -10.52 17.00
N SER A 61 7.45 -9.95 15.86
CA SER A 61 8.23 -10.65 14.84
C SER A 61 9.72 -10.42 15.04
N VAL A 62 10.53 -11.42 14.71
CA VAL A 62 12.00 -11.25 14.66
C VAL A 62 12.33 -10.52 13.36
N PRO A 63 12.70 -9.22 13.41
CA PRO A 63 12.96 -8.46 12.20
C PRO A 63 14.23 -8.95 11.52
N SER A 64 14.22 -8.94 10.19
CA SER A 64 15.43 -9.14 9.41
C SER A 64 16.41 -7.98 9.63
N THR A 65 17.69 -8.29 9.74
CA THR A 65 18.74 -7.31 10.01
C THR A 65 19.68 -7.13 8.82
N GLY A 66 20.43 -6.04 8.84
CA GLY A 66 21.46 -5.72 7.85
C GLY A 66 21.16 -4.43 7.10
N MET A 67 22.24 -3.79 6.66
CA MET A 67 22.21 -2.54 5.90
C MET A 67 22.75 -2.81 4.50
N PRO A 68 22.13 -2.30 3.43
CA PRO A 68 22.73 -2.40 2.10
C PRO A 68 24.01 -1.56 2.02
N ASP A 69 24.94 -1.92 1.13
CA ASP A 69 26.23 -1.23 0.99
C ASP A 69 26.09 0.27 0.74
N ASN A 70 25.03 0.68 0.06
CA ASN A 70 24.73 2.08 -0.25
C ASN A 70 23.80 2.76 0.77
N ALA A 71 23.55 2.16 1.93
CA ALA A 71 22.61 2.68 2.92
C ALA A 71 22.91 4.13 3.32
N GLN A 72 24.19 4.45 3.55
CA GLN A 72 24.59 5.80 3.95
C GLN A 72 24.27 6.84 2.86
N ALA A 73 24.47 6.50 1.60
CA ALA A 73 24.15 7.38 0.47
C ALA A 73 22.63 7.59 0.34
N LEU A 74 21.81 6.54 0.54
CA LEU A 74 20.36 6.63 0.51
C LEU A 74 19.82 7.50 1.66
N LEU A 75 20.32 7.32 2.87
CA LEU A 75 19.93 8.13 4.03
C LEU A 75 20.38 9.59 3.87
N ALA A 76 21.56 9.85 3.29
CA ALA A 76 22.02 11.19 2.96
C ALA A 76 21.10 11.87 1.90
N ALA A 77 20.66 11.12 0.89
CA ALA A 77 19.68 11.64 -0.08
C ALA A 77 18.35 12.02 0.59
N MET A 78 17.87 11.21 1.55
CA MET A 78 16.66 11.52 2.31
C MET A 78 16.81 12.77 3.17
N ALA A 79 17.98 12.98 3.78
CA ALA A 79 18.26 14.16 4.58
C ALA A 79 18.42 15.45 3.74
N ALA A 80 18.78 15.32 2.46
CA ALA A 80 19.02 16.46 1.57
C ALA A 80 17.73 17.09 1.01
N ALA A 81 16.60 16.39 0.99
CA ALA A 81 15.33 16.89 0.47
C ALA A 81 14.14 16.14 1.07
N PRO A 82 12.94 16.75 1.12
CA PRO A 82 11.74 16.05 1.54
C PRO A 82 11.56 14.75 0.75
N SER A 83 11.44 13.64 1.47
CA SER A 83 11.45 12.30 0.91
C SER A 83 10.16 11.56 1.26
N PHE A 84 9.49 11.08 0.24
CA PHE A 84 8.23 10.37 0.33
C PHE A 84 8.47 8.89 0.03
N ILE A 85 7.81 8.00 0.79
CA ILE A 85 7.96 6.57 0.59
C ILE A 85 6.66 5.90 0.19
N MET A 86 6.76 4.87 -0.64
CA MET A 86 5.73 3.87 -0.89
C MET A 86 6.28 2.50 -0.51
N VAL A 87 5.52 1.73 0.26
CA VAL A 87 5.97 0.41 0.75
C VAL A 87 4.98 -0.67 0.31
N GLY A 88 5.50 -1.73 -0.28
CA GLY A 88 4.75 -2.92 -0.67
C GLY A 88 5.12 -3.44 -2.05
N THR A 89 4.76 -4.69 -2.33
CA THR A 89 4.95 -5.31 -3.66
C THR A 89 4.26 -4.46 -4.73
N MET A 90 4.95 -4.23 -5.82
CA MET A 90 4.40 -3.46 -6.94
C MET A 90 3.34 -4.28 -7.66
N GLU A 91 2.11 -3.81 -7.61
CA GLU A 91 0.94 -4.39 -8.26
C GLU A 91 0.09 -3.26 -8.87
N PRO A 92 -0.72 -3.52 -9.92
CA PRO A 92 -1.52 -2.47 -10.57
C PRO A 92 -2.39 -1.69 -9.57
N ARG A 93 -3.01 -2.38 -8.61
CA ARG A 93 -3.90 -1.77 -7.62
C ARG A 93 -3.18 -0.89 -6.58
N LYS A 94 -1.85 -0.97 -6.46
CA LYS A 94 -1.09 -0.21 -5.44
C LYS A 94 -0.82 1.26 -5.80
N GLY A 95 -1.15 1.68 -7.03
CA GLY A 95 -1.08 3.08 -7.43
C GLY A 95 0.34 3.63 -7.69
N HIS A 96 1.35 2.76 -7.83
CA HIS A 96 2.74 3.19 -8.08
C HIS A 96 2.88 4.02 -9.37
N ALA A 97 2.15 3.64 -10.44
CA ALA A 97 2.21 4.36 -11.71
C ALA A 97 1.66 5.79 -11.59
N GLN A 98 0.56 5.97 -10.86
CA GLN A 98 -0.02 7.28 -10.59
C GLN A 98 0.93 8.13 -9.73
N THR A 99 1.50 7.55 -8.68
CA THR A 99 2.43 8.26 -7.80
C THR A 99 3.70 8.67 -8.55
N LEU A 100 4.28 7.78 -9.39
CA LEU A 100 5.43 8.15 -10.22
C LEU A 100 5.09 9.33 -11.14
N ALA A 101 3.95 9.28 -11.83
CA ALA A 101 3.52 10.36 -12.71
C ALA A 101 3.31 11.69 -11.96
N ALA A 102 2.75 11.65 -10.74
CA ALA A 102 2.62 12.83 -9.89
C ALA A 102 3.99 13.45 -9.54
N PHE A 103 4.98 12.63 -9.21
CA PHE A 103 6.33 13.10 -8.93
C PHE A 103 7.04 13.64 -10.18
N GLU A 104 6.81 13.05 -11.34
CA GLU A 104 7.33 13.59 -12.62
C GLU A 104 6.78 15.01 -12.88
N GLU A 105 5.49 15.25 -12.64
CA GLU A 105 4.89 16.59 -12.73
C GLU A 105 5.53 17.56 -11.72
N LEU A 106 5.72 17.13 -10.47
CA LEU A 106 6.38 17.95 -9.44
C LEU A 106 7.83 18.27 -9.80
N TRP A 107 8.58 17.32 -10.34
CA TRP A 107 9.96 17.54 -10.79
C TRP A 107 10.03 18.49 -11.99
N LEU A 108 9.08 18.42 -12.94
CA LEU A 108 8.96 19.38 -14.04
C LEU A 108 8.65 20.79 -13.55
N GLN A 109 7.91 20.94 -12.45
CA GLN A 109 7.66 22.20 -11.77
C GLN A 109 8.86 22.71 -10.95
N GLY A 110 9.99 22.02 -10.98
CA GLY A 110 11.20 22.39 -10.24
C GLY A 110 11.20 21.99 -8.76
N LYS A 111 10.22 21.22 -8.28
CA LYS A 111 10.20 20.75 -6.90
C LYS A 111 11.35 19.79 -6.64
N ASN A 112 12.00 19.94 -5.49
CA ASN A 112 13.10 19.08 -5.06
C ASN A 112 12.61 18.07 -4.02
N TYR A 113 11.82 17.09 -4.47
CA TYR A 113 11.28 16.01 -3.67
C TYR A 113 11.86 14.67 -4.10
N ASN A 114 12.10 13.78 -3.16
CA ASN A 114 12.52 12.41 -3.43
C ASN A 114 11.33 11.45 -3.33
N LEU A 115 11.27 10.47 -4.21
CA LEU A 115 10.35 9.35 -4.17
C LEU A 115 11.11 8.05 -3.96
N PHE A 116 10.84 7.36 -2.86
CA PHE A 116 11.37 6.05 -2.55
C PHE A 116 10.27 5.00 -2.72
N ILE A 117 10.41 4.13 -3.70
CA ILE A 117 9.54 2.97 -3.92
C ILE A 117 10.24 1.77 -3.30
N ILE A 118 9.62 1.16 -2.29
CA ILE A 118 10.18 0.06 -1.52
C ILE A 118 9.32 -1.17 -1.73
N GLY A 119 9.82 -2.11 -2.51
CA GLY A 119 9.11 -3.33 -2.82
C GLY A 119 9.60 -4.01 -4.08
N LYS A 120 9.38 -5.31 -4.15
CA LYS A 120 9.72 -6.12 -5.32
C LYS A 120 8.66 -5.98 -6.42
N GLN A 121 9.06 -6.30 -7.65
CA GLN A 121 8.15 -6.45 -8.77
C GLN A 121 7.12 -7.55 -8.47
N GLY A 122 5.85 -7.25 -8.63
CA GLY A 122 4.75 -8.17 -8.55
C GLY A 122 4.23 -8.56 -9.94
N TRP A 123 2.94 -8.69 -10.08
CA TRP A 123 2.29 -9.13 -11.31
C TRP A 123 1.75 -7.95 -12.13
N HIS A 124 1.79 -8.10 -13.48
CA HIS A 124 1.25 -7.10 -14.45
C HIS A 124 1.77 -5.67 -14.27
N VAL A 125 3.04 -5.52 -13.93
CA VAL A 125 3.72 -4.22 -13.76
C VAL A 125 5.03 -4.14 -14.53
N ASP A 126 5.21 -4.98 -15.56
CA ASP A 126 6.47 -5.07 -16.31
C ASP A 126 6.83 -3.74 -16.97
N ASP A 127 5.87 -3.08 -17.62
CA ASP A 127 6.07 -1.77 -18.26
C ASP A 127 6.46 -0.68 -17.23
N LEU A 128 5.82 -0.70 -16.06
CA LEU A 128 6.17 0.22 -14.98
C LEU A 128 7.58 -0.04 -14.45
N CYS A 129 7.95 -1.30 -14.29
CA CYS A 129 9.29 -1.68 -13.85
C CYS A 129 10.37 -1.27 -14.86
N GLU A 130 10.11 -1.44 -16.16
CA GLU A 130 11.00 -0.96 -17.20
C GLU A 130 11.13 0.57 -17.19
N ARG A 131 10.00 1.29 -17.02
CA ARG A 131 10.01 2.74 -16.86
C ARG A 131 10.84 3.19 -15.66
N LEU A 132 10.73 2.51 -14.52
CA LEU A 132 11.53 2.80 -13.33
C LEU A 132 13.04 2.56 -13.57
N ARG A 133 13.41 1.43 -14.20
CA ARG A 133 14.82 1.07 -14.47
C ARG A 133 15.52 2.08 -15.37
N HIS A 134 14.81 2.67 -16.32
CA HIS A 134 15.34 3.62 -17.29
C HIS A 134 14.99 5.08 -16.98
N HIS A 135 14.45 5.35 -15.79
CA HIS A 135 13.98 6.68 -15.45
C HIS A 135 15.15 7.68 -15.29
N PRO A 136 15.08 8.89 -15.90
CA PRO A 136 16.17 9.89 -15.81
C PRO A 136 16.50 10.33 -14.37
N GLN A 137 15.55 10.22 -13.46
CA GLN A 137 15.72 10.56 -12.05
C GLN A 137 16.12 9.38 -11.16
N LEU A 138 16.28 8.18 -11.73
CA LEU A 138 16.70 7.01 -10.94
C LEU A 138 18.05 7.27 -10.27
N ASN A 139 18.16 6.96 -8.98
CA ASN A 139 19.28 7.22 -8.09
C ASN A 139 19.66 8.71 -7.93
N LYS A 140 18.72 9.64 -8.26
CA LYS A 140 18.86 11.08 -8.03
C LYS A 140 17.74 11.61 -7.14
N LYS A 141 16.49 11.52 -7.63
CA LYS A 141 15.26 11.87 -6.91
C LYS A 141 14.28 10.70 -6.83
N LEU A 142 14.47 9.65 -7.63
CA LEU A 142 13.71 8.42 -7.64
C LEU A 142 14.60 7.28 -7.16
N PHE A 143 14.15 6.53 -6.18
CA PHE A 143 14.86 5.39 -5.62
C PHE A 143 13.92 4.18 -5.60
N TRP A 144 14.32 3.09 -6.24
CA TRP A 144 13.58 1.83 -6.20
C TRP A 144 14.39 0.78 -5.46
N LEU A 145 13.92 0.42 -4.26
CA LEU A 145 14.62 -0.46 -3.35
C LEU A 145 13.89 -1.80 -3.25
N GLN A 146 14.62 -2.88 -3.40
CA GLN A 146 14.10 -4.24 -3.33
C GLN A 146 14.91 -5.05 -2.31
N ASN A 147 14.26 -6.03 -1.68
CA ASN A 147 14.91 -6.98 -0.78
C ASN A 147 15.73 -6.30 0.34
N ILE A 148 15.24 -5.20 0.86
CA ILE A 148 15.84 -4.55 2.04
C ILE A 148 15.38 -5.25 3.31
N SER A 149 16.18 -5.15 4.37
CA SER A 149 15.85 -5.67 5.70
C SER A 149 14.79 -4.79 6.41
N ASP A 150 14.11 -5.37 7.39
CA ASP A 150 13.18 -4.63 8.26
C ASP A 150 13.92 -3.56 9.08
N GLU A 151 15.18 -3.83 9.46
CA GLU A 151 16.04 -2.84 10.12
C GLU A 151 16.23 -1.61 9.23
N PHE A 152 16.56 -1.80 7.94
CA PHE A 152 16.76 -0.67 7.03
C PHE A 152 15.43 0.03 6.69
N LEU A 153 14.36 -0.73 6.48
CA LEU A 153 13.02 -0.19 6.27
C LEU A 153 12.59 0.73 7.42
N THR A 154 12.84 0.31 8.66
CA THR A 154 12.57 1.12 9.85
C THR A 154 13.32 2.46 9.83
N LYS A 155 14.58 2.47 9.38
CA LYS A 155 15.35 3.72 9.23
C LYS A 155 14.78 4.62 8.14
N LEU A 156 14.35 4.04 7.00
CA LEU A 156 13.70 4.78 5.92
C LEU A 156 12.39 5.42 6.39
N TYR A 157 11.53 4.68 7.09
CA TYR A 157 10.32 5.25 7.70
C TYR A 157 10.64 6.43 8.61
N SER A 158 11.64 6.30 9.47
CA SER A 158 12.01 7.33 10.47
C SER A 158 12.59 8.61 9.85
N GLN A 159 13.09 8.55 8.62
CA GLN A 159 13.68 9.70 7.91
C GLN A 159 12.77 10.25 6.80
N SER A 160 11.64 9.61 6.56
CA SER A 160 10.70 10.04 5.54
C SER A 160 9.87 11.24 6.00
N SER A 161 9.45 12.05 5.03
CA SER A 161 8.52 13.17 5.26
C SER A 161 7.07 12.70 5.32
N ALA A 162 6.70 11.72 4.50
CA ALA A 162 5.40 11.06 4.53
C ALA A 162 5.43 9.69 3.82
N LEU A 163 4.51 8.83 4.22
CA LEU A 163 4.13 7.63 3.45
C LEU A 163 3.04 8.02 2.44
N ILE A 164 3.20 7.60 1.18
CA ILE A 164 2.13 7.65 0.18
C ILE A 164 1.56 6.25 0.02
N PHE A 165 0.24 6.12 0.18
CA PHE A 165 -0.44 4.84 0.03
C PHE A 165 -1.63 4.99 -0.92
N ALA A 166 -1.32 4.88 -2.23
CA ALA A 166 -2.22 5.20 -3.33
C ALA A 166 -3.06 4.01 -3.81
N SER A 167 -3.18 2.96 -3.01
CA SER A 167 -3.88 1.73 -3.38
C SER A 167 -5.36 1.97 -3.69
N LEU A 168 -5.85 1.32 -4.75
CA LEU A 168 -7.26 1.30 -5.15
C LEU A 168 -8.11 0.33 -4.30
N GLY A 169 -7.47 -0.57 -3.58
CA GLY A 169 -8.12 -1.54 -2.70
C GLY A 169 -7.13 -2.27 -1.82
N GLU A 170 -7.49 -2.46 -0.55
CA GLU A 170 -6.70 -3.13 0.48
C GLU A 170 -7.58 -3.95 1.41
N GLY A 171 -6.98 -4.93 2.06
CA GLY A 171 -7.65 -5.66 3.12
C GLY A 171 -7.63 -4.91 4.47
N PHE A 172 -6.47 -4.33 4.79
CA PHE A 172 -6.26 -3.61 6.06
C PHE A 172 -5.33 -2.41 5.88
N GLY A 173 -4.10 -2.64 5.40
CA GLY A 173 -3.11 -1.56 5.21
C GLY A 173 -2.04 -1.53 6.30
N LEU A 174 -1.33 -2.65 6.52
CA LEU A 174 -0.23 -2.72 7.49
C LEU A 174 0.77 -1.57 7.38
N PRO A 175 1.16 -1.06 6.18
CA PRO A 175 2.04 0.10 6.08
C PRO A 175 1.52 1.36 6.79
N LEU A 176 0.21 1.51 6.98
CA LEU A 176 -0.35 2.63 7.76
C LEU A 176 -0.04 2.48 9.25
N ILE A 177 -0.11 1.25 9.76
CA ILE A 177 0.24 0.94 11.15
C ILE A 177 1.74 1.15 11.38
N GLU A 178 2.58 0.70 10.44
CA GLU A 178 4.04 0.90 10.46
C GLU A 178 4.40 2.40 10.49
N ALA A 179 3.76 3.20 9.62
CA ALA A 179 3.92 4.64 9.58
C ALA A 179 3.47 5.31 10.89
N ALA A 180 2.31 4.92 11.43
CA ALA A 180 1.77 5.46 12.68
C ALA A 180 2.71 5.20 13.88
N GLN A 181 3.30 4.00 13.99
CA GLN A 181 4.30 3.70 15.02
C GLN A 181 5.54 4.60 14.94
N LYS A 182 5.89 5.04 13.75
CA LYS A 182 7.01 5.99 13.51
C LYS A 182 6.56 7.44 13.51
N LYS A 183 5.29 7.73 13.81
CA LYS A 183 4.68 9.07 13.77
C LYS A 183 4.87 9.75 12.40
N LEU A 184 4.96 8.93 11.34
CA LEU A 184 5.13 9.41 9.98
C LEU A 184 3.78 9.86 9.42
N PRO A 185 3.65 11.09 8.90
CA PRO A 185 2.46 11.52 8.18
C PRO A 185 2.12 10.60 7.01
N VAL A 186 0.82 10.44 6.72
CA VAL A 186 0.36 9.57 5.65
C VAL A 186 -0.51 10.33 4.66
N ILE A 187 -0.23 10.16 3.37
CA ILE A 187 -1.01 10.67 2.24
C ILE A 187 -1.64 9.45 1.57
N ILE A 188 -2.94 9.30 1.68
CA ILE A 188 -3.60 8.05 1.33
C ILE A 188 -4.84 8.30 0.47
N ARG A 189 -5.16 7.30 -0.35
CA ARG A 189 -6.38 7.34 -1.15
C ARG A 189 -7.62 7.32 -0.27
N ASP A 190 -8.64 8.08 -0.65
CA ASP A 190 -9.94 8.08 -0.02
C ASP A 190 -10.72 6.80 -0.38
N ILE A 191 -10.44 5.71 0.34
CA ILE A 191 -11.17 4.43 0.25
C ILE A 191 -11.66 3.98 1.63
N PRO A 192 -12.76 3.22 1.70
CA PRO A 192 -13.40 2.86 2.97
C PRO A 192 -12.45 2.26 4.00
N VAL A 193 -11.62 1.29 3.62
CA VAL A 193 -10.68 0.62 4.54
C VAL A 193 -9.64 1.60 5.10
N PHE A 194 -9.18 2.58 4.33
CA PHE A 194 -8.22 3.56 4.83
C PHE A 194 -8.87 4.56 5.79
N LYS A 195 -10.14 4.95 5.52
CA LYS A 195 -10.93 5.73 6.48
C LYS A 195 -11.18 4.98 7.79
N GLU A 196 -11.42 3.68 7.71
CA GLU A 196 -11.59 2.84 8.89
C GLU A 196 -10.33 2.80 9.75
N ILE A 197 -9.13 2.69 9.13
CA ILE A 197 -7.87 2.50 9.85
C ILE A 197 -7.23 3.82 10.27
N ALA A 198 -7.17 4.81 9.39
CA ALA A 198 -6.44 6.06 9.64
C ALA A 198 -7.33 7.20 10.16
N GLN A 199 -8.67 7.08 10.03
CA GLN A 199 -9.65 8.05 10.51
C GLN A 199 -9.26 9.49 10.11
N GLU A 200 -9.17 10.44 11.04
CA GLU A 200 -8.74 11.81 10.82
C GLU A 200 -7.22 12.02 10.79
N HIS A 201 -6.44 10.95 10.97
CA HIS A 201 -4.99 11.02 11.11
C HIS A 201 -4.22 10.91 9.77
N ALA A 202 -4.89 11.18 8.66
CA ALA A 202 -4.30 11.08 7.34
C ALA A 202 -4.70 12.25 6.44
N TRP A 203 -3.84 12.52 5.46
CA TRP A 203 -4.18 13.39 4.35
C TRP A 203 -4.80 12.54 3.24
N TYR A 204 -6.06 12.81 2.92
CA TYR A 204 -6.82 12.02 1.94
C TYR A 204 -6.82 12.68 0.56
N PHE A 205 -6.62 11.89 -0.48
CA PHE A 205 -6.83 12.31 -1.85
C PHE A 205 -7.81 11.38 -2.58
N SER A 206 -8.54 11.91 -3.55
CA SER A 206 -9.48 11.17 -4.39
C SER A 206 -9.08 11.28 -5.85
N GLY A 207 -9.45 10.26 -6.66
CA GLY A 207 -9.17 10.23 -8.09
C GLY A 207 -7.90 9.46 -8.45
N GLU A 208 -7.71 9.29 -9.76
CA GLU A 208 -6.63 8.49 -10.34
C GLU A 208 -5.68 9.32 -11.22
N ALA A 209 -5.90 10.63 -11.32
CA ALA A 209 -4.98 11.52 -12.03
C ALA A 209 -3.71 11.79 -11.19
N PRO A 210 -2.55 11.99 -11.81
CA PRO A 210 -1.32 12.39 -11.11
C PRO A 210 -1.51 13.63 -10.23
N ALA A 211 -2.22 14.64 -10.72
CA ALA A 211 -2.50 15.87 -10.00
C ALA A 211 -3.30 15.68 -8.69
N ASP A 212 -3.98 14.56 -8.51
CA ASP A 212 -4.72 14.28 -7.27
C ASP A 212 -3.78 13.97 -6.09
N ILE A 213 -2.58 13.48 -6.38
CA ILE A 213 -1.52 13.26 -5.37
C ILE A 213 -0.62 14.50 -5.24
N ALA A 214 -0.43 15.26 -6.32
CA ALA A 214 0.52 16.39 -6.37
C ALA A 214 0.00 17.69 -5.72
N LYS A 215 -1.25 17.73 -5.27
CA LYS A 215 -1.87 18.87 -4.56
C LYS A 215 -1.43 18.94 -3.11
#